data_c506946731624d70dc7773e083098c0b
#
_entry.id   c506946731624d70dc7773e083098c0b
#
_cell.length_a   1.000
_cell.length_b   1.000
_cell.length_c   1.000
_cell.angle_alpha   90.00
_cell.angle_beta   90.00
_cell.angle_gamma   90.00
#
_symmetry.space_group_name_H-M   'P 1'
#
loop_
_entity.id
_entity.type
_entity.pdbx_description
1 polymer ?
#
loop_
_entity_poly.entity_id
_entity_poly.type
_entity_poly.pdbx_seq_one_letter_code
_entity_poly.pdbx_strand_id
1 'polypeptide(L)'
;VGRGQRLGLFAGSGVGKSVLMGMMTKYTNADVVVVGLIGERGREVKEFVDNILGEEGLKRAVVVAVPADQAPLRRMHGAMLATSIAEAFRDKGKQVLLLMDSLTRYAQAQREIGLAINEPPATKGYPPSVFAKLPHLVERAGNGQKGGGSITAFYTVLTEGDDQNDPIADAARAILDGHIVLSRRLAESGHYPAIDIEASISRAMNDITDQAHQISSRSFKQLYSVYQQNRDLISVGAYETGSDQM
;
A
#
# COMPACT_ATOMS: atom_id res chain seq x y z
N VAL A 1 10.26 -7.85 0.68
CA VAL A 1 9.82 -6.94 1.74
C VAL A 1 10.46 -7.38 3.05
N GLY A 2 11.12 -6.45 3.74
CA GLY A 2 11.71 -6.70 5.05
C GLY A 2 10.66 -6.74 6.17
N ARG A 3 10.93 -7.51 7.23
CA ARG A 3 10.08 -7.50 8.42
C ARG A 3 10.11 -6.14 9.08
N GLY A 4 8.93 -5.62 9.45
CA GLY A 4 8.78 -4.27 10.00
C GLY A 4 8.77 -3.14 8.97
N GLN A 5 8.87 -3.43 7.67
CA GLN A 5 8.81 -2.43 6.61
C GLN A 5 7.38 -1.90 6.42
N ARG A 6 7.26 -0.60 6.20
CA ARG A 6 5.99 0.11 5.94
C ARG A 6 5.95 0.49 4.46
N LEU A 7 5.04 -0.10 3.72
CA LEU A 7 4.93 0.08 2.27
C LEU A 7 3.60 0.70 1.88
N GLY A 8 3.62 1.56 0.88
CA GLY A 8 2.44 2.05 0.19
C GLY A 8 2.04 1.10 -0.94
N LEU A 9 0.75 0.84 -1.09
CA LEU A 9 0.17 0.21 -2.27
C LEU A 9 -0.69 1.25 -2.98
N PHE A 10 -0.13 1.86 -4.00
CA PHE A 10 -0.77 2.93 -4.76
C PHE A 10 -1.58 2.34 -5.91
N ALA A 11 -2.86 2.61 -5.93
CA ALA A 11 -3.77 1.98 -6.87
C ALA A 11 -4.94 2.89 -7.25
N GLY A 12 -5.25 2.95 -8.51
CA GLY A 12 -6.55 3.42 -9.01
C GLY A 12 -7.65 2.39 -8.81
N SER A 13 -8.84 2.68 -9.30
CA SER A 13 -9.95 1.73 -9.29
C SER A 13 -9.76 0.64 -10.36
N GLY A 14 -10.07 -0.62 -10.03
CA GLY A 14 -10.14 -1.73 -10.98
C GLY A 14 -8.81 -2.32 -11.43
N VAL A 15 -7.70 -2.02 -10.77
CA VAL A 15 -6.34 -2.50 -11.13
C VAL A 15 -5.91 -3.78 -10.41
N GLY A 16 -6.83 -4.46 -9.71
CA GLY A 16 -6.53 -5.71 -9.00
C GLY A 16 -6.01 -5.54 -7.57
N LYS A 17 -6.15 -4.35 -6.95
CA LYS A 17 -5.72 -4.05 -5.58
C LYS A 17 -6.19 -5.10 -4.57
N SER A 18 -7.49 -5.37 -4.48
CA SER A 18 -8.08 -6.27 -3.48
C SER A 18 -7.63 -7.72 -3.67
N VAL A 19 -7.48 -8.16 -4.94
CA VAL A 19 -6.96 -9.49 -5.26
C VAL A 19 -5.51 -9.63 -4.80
N LEU A 20 -4.67 -8.62 -5.07
CA LEU A 20 -3.27 -8.62 -4.62
C LEU A 20 -3.18 -8.64 -3.09
N MET A 21 -3.99 -7.85 -2.38
CA MET A 21 -4.08 -7.89 -0.92
C MET A 21 -4.49 -9.28 -0.41
N GLY A 22 -5.45 -9.93 -1.05
CA GLY A 22 -5.85 -11.29 -0.74
C GLY A 22 -4.73 -12.31 -0.94
N MET A 23 -3.95 -12.17 -2.00
CA MET A 23 -2.75 -12.99 -2.22
C MET A 23 -1.71 -12.77 -1.13
N MET A 24 -1.48 -11.52 -0.70
CA MET A 24 -0.60 -11.21 0.42
C MET A 24 -1.04 -11.91 1.70
N THR A 25 -2.35 -11.93 2.03
CA THR A 25 -2.87 -12.62 3.21
C THR A 25 -2.71 -14.13 3.11
N LYS A 26 -2.92 -14.70 1.94
CA LYS A 26 -2.85 -16.15 1.71
C LYS A 26 -1.42 -16.70 1.78
N TYR A 27 -0.48 -16.00 1.18
CA TYR A 27 0.88 -16.51 0.95
C TYR A 27 1.94 -15.89 1.87
N THR A 28 1.55 -15.03 2.81
CA THR A 28 2.47 -14.48 3.80
C THR A 28 2.96 -15.54 4.79
N ASN A 29 4.20 -15.39 5.23
CA ASN A 29 4.77 -16.16 6.33
C ASN A 29 4.60 -15.46 7.69
N ALA A 30 3.76 -14.43 7.78
CA ALA A 30 3.40 -13.80 9.04
C ALA A 30 2.59 -14.76 9.93
N ASP A 31 2.77 -14.65 11.25
CA ASP A 31 2.03 -15.44 12.22
C ASP A 31 0.55 -15.03 12.26
N VAL A 32 0.29 -13.73 12.12
CA VAL A 32 -1.04 -13.12 12.20
C VAL A 32 -1.17 -12.06 11.11
N VAL A 33 -2.35 -12.00 10.51
CA VAL A 33 -2.73 -10.93 9.58
C VAL A 33 -3.77 -10.05 10.25
N VAL A 34 -3.58 -8.73 10.21
CA VAL A 34 -4.58 -7.75 10.62
C VAL A 34 -4.99 -6.93 9.43
N VAL A 35 -6.28 -6.89 9.14
CA VAL A 35 -6.83 -6.16 7.99
C VAL A 35 -7.75 -5.06 8.50
N GLY A 36 -7.40 -3.81 8.20
CA GLY A 36 -8.25 -2.64 8.43
C GLY A 36 -8.91 -2.21 7.12
N LEU A 37 -10.21 -2.50 6.95
CA LEU A 37 -11.02 -2.03 5.83
C LEU A 37 -11.74 -0.74 6.24
N ILE A 38 -11.12 0.40 5.93
CA ILE A 38 -11.54 1.70 6.43
C ILE A 38 -12.11 2.54 5.30
N GLY A 39 -13.41 2.82 5.35
CA GLY A 39 -14.10 3.63 4.36
C GLY A 39 -14.33 2.94 3.02
N GLU A 40 -14.22 1.62 2.96
CA GLU A 40 -14.59 0.83 1.79
C GLU A 40 -16.10 0.60 1.75
N ARG A 41 -16.65 0.30 0.56
CA ARG A 41 -18.09 0.02 0.43
C ARG A 41 -18.45 -1.29 1.11
N GLY A 42 -19.60 -1.36 1.76
CA GLY A 42 -20.05 -2.57 2.46
C GLY A 42 -20.03 -3.83 1.60
N ARG A 43 -20.34 -3.72 0.28
CA ARG A 43 -20.22 -4.83 -0.67
C ARG A 43 -18.78 -5.30 -0.85
N GLU A 44 -17.83 -4.37 -0.95
CA GLU A 44 -16.41 -4.67 -1.11
C GLU A 44 -15.83 -5.31 0.14
N VAL A 45 -16.27 -4.84 1.33
CA VAL A 45 -15.93 -5.45 2.62
C VAL A 45 -16.40 -6.91 2.66
N LYS A 46 -17.66 -7.16 2.28
CA LYS A 46 -18.22 -8.52 2.26
C LYS A 46 -17.47 -9.42 1.28
N GLU A 47 -17.24 -8.94 0.05
CA GLU A 47 -16.49 -9.67 -0.97
C GLU A 47 -15.06 -10.03 -0.50
N PHE A 48 -14.39 -9.10 0.16
CA PHE A 48 -13.05 -9.33 0.69
C PHE A 48 -13.05 -10.42 1.77
N VAL A 49 -14.00 -10.38 2.69
CA VAL A 49 -14.09 -11.34 3.79
C VAL A 49 -14.51 -12.72 3.28
N ASP A 50 -15.59 -12.79 2.49
CA ASP A 50 -16.20 -14.06 2.11
C ASP A 50 -15.42 -14.76 0.98
N ASN A 51 -14.96 -14.02 -0.04
CA ASN A 51 -14.40 -14.59 -1.25
C ASN A 51 -12.87 -14.51 -1.30
N ILE A 52 -12.28 -13.40 -0.84
CA ILE A 52 -10.84 -13.18 -0.94
C ILE A 52 -10.10 -13.83 0.22
N LEU A 53 -10.50 -13.55 1.46
CA LEU A 53 -9.96 -14.23 2.64
C LEU A 53 -10.48 -15.67 2.73
N GLY A 54 -11.79 -15.81 2.65
CA GLY A 54 -12.47 -17.10 2.86
C GLY A 54 -12.23 -17.68 4.27
N GLU A 55 -12.73 -18.87 4.51
CA GLU A 55 -12.63 -19.52 5.82
C GLU A 55 -11.17 -19.76 6.26
N GLU A 56 -10.31 -20.16 5.34
CA GLU A 56 -8.89 -20.44 5.64
C GLU A 56 -8.11 -19.18 6.00
N GLY A 57 -8.33 -18.07 5.27
CA GLY A 57 -7.72 -16.78 5.59
C GLY A 57 -8.16 -16.25 6.94
N LEU A 58 -9.43 -16.40 7.27
CA LEU A 58 -9.99 -15.94 8.55
C LEU A 58 -9.45 -16.68 9.77
N LYS A 59 -8.94 -17.91 9.65
CA LYS A 59 -8.34 -18.65 10.78
C LYS A 59 -7.12 -17.94 11.40
N ARG A 60 -6.42 -17.11 10.63
CA ARG A 60 -5.24 -16.37 11.10
C ARG A 60 -5.33 -14.85 10.86
N ALA A 61 -6.51 -14.37 10.52
CA ALA A 61 -6.75 -12.95 10.26
C ALA A 61 -7.71 -12.34 11.26
N VAL A 62 -7.42 -11.10 11.65
CA VAL A 62 -8.36 -10.22 12.37
C VAL A 62 -8.77 -9.13 11.39
N VAL A 63 -10.07 -8.95 11.19
CA VAL A 63 -10.61 -7.94 10.29
C VAL A 63 -11.33 -6.85 11.10
N VAL A 64 -10.89 -5.60 10.92
CA VAL A 64 -11.57 -4.41 11.43
C VAL A 64 -12.18 -3.70 10.25
N ALA A 65 -13.50 -3.74 10.12
CA ALA A 65 -14.21 -3.13 9.01
C ALA A 65 -15.06 -1.94 9.48
N VAL A 66 -14.82 -0.77 8.86
CA VAL A 66 -15.63 0.44 9.07
C VAL A 66 -16.02 1.00 7.71
N PRO A 67 -17.22 0.67 7.21
CA PRO A 67 -17.68 1.08 5.88
C PRO A 67 -17.75 2.59 5.67
N ALA A 68 -17.83 3.01 4.41
CA ALA A 68 -17.79 4.42 4.01
C ALA A 68 -18.96 5.27 4.52
N ASP A 69 -20.10 4.65 4.81
CA ASP A 69 -21.31 5.29 5.35
C ASP A 69 -21.22 5.59 6.86
N GLN A 70 -20.18 5.08 7.53
CA GLN A 70 -19.97 5.35 8.95
C GLN A 70 -19.37 6.74 9.19
N ALA A 71 -19.68 7.30 10.37
CA ALA A 71 -19.18 8.61 10.78
C ALA A 71 -17.65 8.71 10.68
N PRO A 72 -17.08 9.87 10.34
CA PRO A 72 -15.64 10.04 10.15
C PRO A 72 -14.83 9.64 11.39
N LEU A 73 -15.34 9.94 12.59
CA LEU A 73 -14.68 9.55 13.83
C LEU A 73 -14.57 8.02 13.98
N ARG A 74 -15.60 7.27 13.56
CA ARG A 74 -15.55 5.80 13.58
C ARG A 74 -14.51 5.26 12.59
N ARG A 75 -14.41 5.86 11.40
CA ARG A 75 -13.37 5.50 10.41
C ARG A 75 -11.98 5.74 10.96
N MET A 76 -11.75 6.87 11.62
CA MET A 76 -10.49 7.16 12.31
C MET A 76 -10.17 6.12 13.40
N HIS A 77 -11.11 5.86 14.29
CA HIS A 77 -10.94 4.89 15.38
C HIS A 77 -10.77 3.45 14.86
N GLY A 78 -11.42 3.08 13.76
CA GLY A 78 -11.23 1.78 13.12
C GLY A 78 -9.79 1.55 12.67
N ALA A 79 -9.17 2.54 12.03
CA ALA A 79 -7.77 2.46 11.64
C ALA A 79 -6.83 2.36 12.85
N MET A 80 -7.09 3.15 13.89
CA MET A 80 -6.34 3.11 15.15
C MET A 80 -6.51 1.77 15.87
N LEU A 81 -7.71 1.19 15.88
CA LEU A 81 -8.00 -0.11 16.47
C LEU A 81 -7.26 -1.24 15.75
N ALA A 82 -7.31 -1.28 14.41
CA ALA A 82 -6.56 -2.26 13.61
C ALA A 82 -5.07 -2.20 13.94
N THR A 83 -4.52 -0.99 14.02
CA THR A 83 -3.11 -0.79 14.40
C THR A 83 -2.83 -1.25 15.83
N SER A 84 -3.70 -0.94 16.80
CA SER A 84 -3.53 -1.38 18.20
C SER A 84 -3.60 -2.91 18.35
N ILE A 85 -4.44 -3.58 17.56
CA ILE A 85 -4.48 -5.04 17.52
C ILE A 85 -3.16 -5.60 16.98
N ALA A 86 -2.62 -5.02 15.91
CA ALA A 86 -1.33 -5.41 15.36
C ALA A 86 -0.20 -5.21 16.38
N GLU A 87 -0.19 -4.09 17.12
CA GLU A 87 0.77 -3.82 18.19
C GLU A 87 0.68 -4.87 19.31
N ALA A 88 -0.52 -5.24 19.73
CA ALA A 88 -0.71 -6.24 20.78
C ALA A 88 -0.15 -7.62 20.40
N PHE A 89 -0.19 -8.00 19.12
CA PHE A 89 0.46 -9.22 18.64
C PHE A 89 1.96 -9.07 18.51
N ARG A 90 2.45 -7.93 17.98
CA ARG A 90 3.88 -7.63 17.91
C ARG A 90 4.52 -7.71 19.29
N ASP A 91 3.89 -7.12 20.30
CA ASP A 91 4.42 -7.05 21.67
C ASP A 91 4.44 -8.43 22.35
N LYS A 92 3.67 -9.39 21.81
CA LYS A 92 3.73 -10.83 22.15
C LYS A 92 4.77 -11.60 21.32
N GLY A 93 5.64 -10.94 20.59
CA GLY A 93 6.71 -11.54 19.79
C GLY A 93 6.25 -12.08 18.42
N LYS A 94 5.02 -11.76 17.97
CA LYS A 94 4.51 -12.26 16.69
C LYS A 94 4.97 -11.42 15.50
N GLN A 95 5.14 -12.09 14.37
CA GLN A 95 5.33 -11.43 13.07
C GLN A 95 3.97 -11.12 12.48
N VAL A 96 3.62 -9.85 12.42
CA VAL A 96 2.29 -9.38 12.00
C VAL A 96 2.38 -8.79 10.60
N LEU A 97 1.42 -9.16 9.73
CA LEU A 97 1.14 -8.44 8.50
C LEU A 97 -0.07 -7.54 8.74
N LEU A 98 0.12 -6.22 8.64
CA LEU A 98 -0.97 -5.24 8.69
C LEU A 98 -1.30 -4.77 7.28
N LEU A 99 -2.55 -4.96 6.85
CA LEU A 99 -3.10 -4.41 5.62
C LEU A 99 -4.11 -3.33 5.98
N MET A 100 -3.85 -2.07 5.60
CA MET A 100 -4.74 -0.93 5.88
C MET A 100 -5.33 -0.40 4.58
N ASP A 101 -6.59 -0.66 4.33
CA ASP A 101 -7.33 -0.18 3.15
C ASP A 101 -8.45 0.79 3.58
N SER A 102 -8.26 2.11 3.50
CA SER A 102 -7.12 2.78 2.91
C SER A 102 -6.67 3.98 3.77
N LEU A 103 -5.41 4.34 3.62
CA LEU A 103 -4.84 5.55 4.20
C LEU A 103 -5.53 6.81 3.67
N THR A 104 -5.93 6.81 2.39
CA THR A 104 -6.70 7.89 1.76
C THR A 104 -8.04 8.09 2.46
N ARG A 105 -8.76 7.03 2.81
CA ARG A 105 -10.04 7.13 3.53
C ARG A 105 -9.87 7.61 4.97
N TYR A 106 -8.78 7.23 5.63
CA TYR A 106 -8.40 7.79 6.92
C TYR A 106 -8.16 9.30 6.82
N ALA A 107 -7.41 9.75 5.81
CA ALA A 107 -7.16 11.17 5.55
C ALA A 107 -8.44 11.94 5.24
N GLN A 108 -9.36 11.38 4.44
CA GLN A 108 -10.66 11.96 4.16
C GLN A 108 -11.52 12.09 5.42
N ALA A 109 -11.51 11.08 6.29
CA ALA A 109 -12.23 11.16 7.57
C ALA A 109 -11.68 12.29 8.47
N GLN A 110 -10.37 12.45 8.55
CA GLN A 110 -9.76 13.56 9.28
C GLN A 110 -10.08 14.92 8.65
N ARG A 111 -10.11 15.00 7.31
CA ARG A 111 -10.54 16.21 6.60
C ARG A 111 -11.97 16.61 6.98
N GLU A 112 -12.90 15.67 6.98
CA GLU A 112 -14.29 15.91 7.39
C GLU A 112 -14.37 16.48 8.82
N ILE A 113 -13.60 15.91 9.75
CA ILE A 113 -13.53 16.38 11.14
C ILE A 113 -12.94 17.79 11.23
N GLY A 114 -11.78 18.01 10.58
CA GLY A 114 -11.12 19.31 10.60
C GLY A 114 -12.00 20.43 10.04
N LEU A 115 -12.65 20.20 8.91
CA LEU A 115 -13.58 21.16 8.32
C LEU A 115 -14.81 21.42 9.21
N ALA A 116 -15.33 20.39 9.90
CA ALA A 116 -16.46 20.55 10.80
C ALA A 116 -16.14 21.42 12.03
N ILE A 117 -14.87 21.50 12.44
CA ILE A 117 -14.41 22.38 13.50
C ILE A 117 -13.80 23.69 12.98
N ASN A 118 -14.06 24.04 11.72
CA ASN A 118 -13.59 25.24 11.03
C ASN A 118 -12.06 25.35 10.91
N GLU A 119 -11.33 24.22 10.88
CA GLU A 119 -9.92 24.25 10.52
C GLU A 119 -9.76 24.70 9.05
N PRO A 120 -8.93 25.71 8.76
CA PRO A 120 -8.83 26.23 7.40
C PRO A 120 -8.23 25.17 6.45
N PRO A 121 -8.83 24.96 5.26
CA PRO A 121 -8.26 24.07 4.28
C PRO A 121 -6.95 24.64 3.71
N ALA A 122 -5.97 23.78 3.50
CA ALA A 122 -4.69 24.11 2.87
C ALA A 122 -4.59 23.46 1.50
N THR A 123 -3.81 22.39 1.35
CA THR A 123 -3.52 21.76 0.06
C THR A 123 -4.69 20.94 -0.46
N LYS A 124 -5.22 21.28 -1.66
CA LYS A 124 -6.37 20.61 -2.32
C LYS A 124 -7.56 20.37 -1.35
N GLY A 125 -7.80 21.32 -0.44
CA GLY A 125 -8.91 21.26 0.52
C GLY A 125 -8.68 20.36 1.74
N TYR A 126 -7.48 19.83 1.95
CA TYR A 126 -7.11 19.12 3.18
C TYR A 126 -6.56 20.09 4.22
N PRO A 127 -7.09 20.09 5.44
CA PRO A 127 -6.53 20.91 6.53
C PRO A 127 -5.20 20.34 7.05
N PRO A 128 -4.34 21.17 7.67
CA PRO A 128 -3.01 20.76 8.17
C PRO A 128 -3.02 19.55 9.12
N SER A 129 -4.08 19.41 9.93
CA SER A 129 -4.23 18.28 10.85
C SER A 129 -4.21 16.90 10.17
N VAL A 130 -4.61 16.82 8.90
CA VAL A 130 -4.55 15.56 8.12
C VAL A 130 -3.10 15.12 7.98
N PHE A 131 -2.22 16.03 7.55
CA PHE A 131 -0.81 15.73 7.32
C PHE A 131 -0.05 15.45 8.62
N ALA A 132 -0.46 16.09 9.71
CA ALA A 132 0.09 15.81 11.04
C ALA A 132 -0.28 14.40 11.55
N LYS A 133 -1.51 13.94 11.28
CA LYS A 133 -1.99 12.63 11.79
C LYS A 133 -1.53 11.43 10.99
N LEU A 134 -1.22 11.57 9.70
CA LEU A 134 -0.76 10.47 8.87
C LEU A 134 0.52 9.80 9.42
N PRO A 135 1.60 10.54 9.73
CA PRO A 135 2.79 9.95 10.34
C PRO A 135 2.49 9.24 11.66
N HIS A 136 1.66 9.84 12.54
CA HIS A 136 1.31 9.23 13.81
C HIS A 136 0.65 7.86 13.69
N LEU A 137 -0.14 7.62 12.63
CA LEU A 137 -0.71 6.30 12.37
C LEU A 137 0.35 5.34 11.83
N VAL A 138 1.10 5.78 10.82
CA VAL A 138 2.05 4.93 10.06
C VAL A 138 3.25 4.53 10.90
N GLU A 139 3.79 5.44 11.72
CA GLU A 139 4.95 5.20 12.58
C GLU A 139 4.73 4.15 13.67
N ARG A 140 3.49 3.79 13.97
CA ARG A 140 3.14 2.72 14.92
C ARG A 140 3.48 1.31 14.41
N ALA A 141 3.52 1.13 13.09
CA ALA A 141 4.03 -0.10 12.49
C ALA A 141 5.56 -0.14 12.52
N GLY A 142 6.13 -1.30 12.42
CA GLY A 142 7.56 -1.52 12.43
C GLY A 142 8.00 -2.61 13.40
N ASN A 143 9.31 -2.66 13.65
CA ASN A 143 9.90 -3.64 14.57
C ASN A 143 9.58 -3.27 16.03
N GLY A 144 9.33 -4.30 16.83
CA GLY A 144 9.26 -4.20 18.29
C GLY A 144 10.66 -4.08 18.92
N GLN A 145 10.73 -4.31 20.23
CA GLN A 145 12.01 -4.35 20.94
C GLN A 145 12.92 -5.45 20.37
N LYS A 146 14.23 -5.33 20.57
CA LYS A 146 15.23 -6.28 20.07
C LYS A 146 14.88 -7.72 20.49
N GLY A 147 14.72 -8.60 19.49
CA GLY A 147 14.29 -10.00 19.71
C GLY A 147 12.76 -10.18 19.82
N GLY A 148 11.97 -9.12 19.71
CA GLY A 148 10.51 -9.16 19.70
C GLY A 148 9.89 -9.39 18.32
N GLY A 149 8.57 -9.17 18.23
CA GLY A 149 7.81 -9.25 16.99
C GLY A 149 8.00 -8.05 16.06
N SER A 150 7.34 -8.08 14.92
CA SER A 150 7.30 -6.95 13.99
C SER A 150 5.91 -6.75 13.39
N ILE A 151 5.63 -5.53 12.93
CA ILE A 151 4.48 -5.22 12.09
C ILE A 151 5.02 -4.80 10.73
N THR A 152 4.90 -5.68 9.74
CA THR A 152 5.09 -5.33 8.34
C THR A 152 3.76 -4.80 7.82
N ALA A 153 3.75 -3.57 7.32
CA ALA A 153 2.49 -2.90 6.98
C ALA A 153 2.42 -2.52 5.50
N PHE A 154 1.24 -2.74 4.91
CA PHE A 154 0.87 -2.19 3.61
C PHE A 154 -0.31 -1.24 3.79
N TYR A 155 -0.08 0.00 3.43
CA TYR A 155 -1.09 1.06 3.42
C TYR A 155 -1.53 1.32 1.99
N THR A 156 -2.79 1.05 1.67
CA THR A 156 -3.28 1.39 0.34
C THR A 156 -3.51 2.89 0.24
N VAL A 157 -3.11 3.45 -0.89
CA VAL A 157 -3.32 4.85 -1.24
C VAL A 157 -4.09 4.88 -2.55
N LEU A 158 -5.30 5.45 -2.49
CA LEU A 158 -6.15 5.57 -3.66
C LEU A 158 -5.74 6.80 -4.47
N THR A 159 -5.35 6.60 -5.72
CA THR A 159 -5.04 7.67 -6.68
C THR A 159 -6.19 7.81 -7.67
N GLU A 160 -6.93 8.92 -7.63
CA GLU A 160 -8.00 9.19 -8.58
C GLU A 160 -7.40 9.60 -9.93
N GLY A 161 -7.78 8.89 -11.00
CA GLY A 161 -7.32 9.19 -12.36
C GLY A 161 -5.82 9.09 -12.56
N ASP A 162 -5.13 8.28 -11.75
CA ASP A 162 -3.67 8.15 -11.76
C ASP A 162 -2.93 9.49 -11.47
N ASP A 163 -3.59 10.43 -10.75
CA ASP A 163 -3.02 11.73 -10.38
C ASP A 163 -1.84 11.54 -9.41
N GLN A 164 -0.64 11.68 -9.96
CA GLN A 164 0.61 11.62 -9.21
C GLN A 164 0.78 12.79 -8.22
N ASN A 165 0.02 13.88 -8.40
CA ASN A 165 0.08 15.09 -7.58
C ASN A 165 -0.99 15.12 -6.47
N ASP A 166 -1.58 13.97 -6.12
CA ASP A 166 -2.49 13.88 -4.99
C ASP A 166 -1.71 14.14 -3.68
N PRO A 167 -2.16 15.09 -2.82
CA PRO A 167 -1.41 15.48 -1.61
C PRO A 167 -1.30 14.35 -0.58
N ILE A 168 -2.24 13.41 -0.55
CA ILE A 168 -2.16 12.25 0.34
C ILE A 168 -1.17 11.24 -0.21
N ALA A 169 -1.11 11.08 -1.55
CA ALA A 169 -0.11 10.25 -2.19
C ALA A 169 1.32 10.77 -1.91
N ASP A 170 1.54 12.08 -2.02
CA ASP A 170 2.85 12.69 -1.73
C ASP A 170 3.21 12.57 -0.25
N ALA A 171 2.28 12.84 0.65
CA ALA A 171 2.49 12.67 2.08
C ALA A 171 2.81 11.20 2.42
N ALA A 172 2.10 10.25 1.83
CA ALA A 172 2.36 8.83 2.02
C ALA A 172 3.76 8.42 1.52
N ARG A 173 4.17 8.89 0.32
CA ARG A 173 5.53 8.65 -0.18
C ARG A 173 6.62 9.18 0.74
N ALA A 174 6.37 10.31 1.40
CA ALA A 174 7.35 10.93 2.29
C ALA A 174 7.57 10.12 3.59
N ILE A 175 6.53 9.48 4.11
CA ILE A 175 6.55 8.81 5.43
C ILE A 175 6.73 7.29 5.37
N LEU A 176 6.58 6.67 4.19
CA LEU A 176 6.69 5.23 4.01
C LEU A 176 8.09 4.80 3.57
N ASP A 177 8.46 3.54 3.84
CA ASP A 177 9.77 2.95 3.50
C ASP A 177 9.85 2.50 2.04
N GLY A 178 8.87 2.84 1.24
CA GLY A 178 8.76 2.51 -0.18
C GLY A 178 7.31 2.35 -0.60
N HIS A 179 7.09 2.07 -1.88
CA HIS A 179 5.75 1.89 -2.41
C HIS A 179 5.74 0.99 -3.64
N ILE A 180 4.60 0.33 -3.83
CA ILE A 180 4.25 -0.44 -5.02
C ILE A 180 3.15 0.33 -5.75
N VAL A 181 3.33 0.58 -7.03
CA VAL A 181 2.34 1.25 -7.89
C VAL A 181 1.66 0.22 -8.76
N LEU A 182 0.32 0.20 -8.75
CA LEU A 182 -0.47 -0.59 -9.70
C LEU A 182 -0.87 0.29 -10.87
N SER A 183 -0.52 -0.16 -12.08
CA SER A 183 -0.74 0.54 -13.34
C SER A 183 -2.04 0.12 -14.00
N ARG A 184 -2.90 1.08 -14.32
CA ARG A 184 -4.11 0.85 -15.12
C ARG A 184 -3.77 0.31 -16.50
N ARG A 185 -2.75 0.85 -17.15
CA ARG A 185 -2.28 0.42 -18.47
C ARG A 185 -1.92 -1.08 -18.50
N LEU A 186 -1.22 -1.57 -17.46
CA LEU A 186 -0.88 -2.98 -17.33
C LEU A 186 -2.14 -3.84 -17.10
N ALA A 187 -3.06 -3.39 -16.25
CA ALA A 187 -4.31 -4.08 -15.99
C ALA A 187 -5.17 -4.20 -17.26
N GLU A 188 -5.32 -3.12 -18.02
CA GLU A 188 -6.05 -3.08 -19.29
C GLU A 188 -5.43 -3.98 -20.37
N SER A 189 -4.10 -4.16 -20.35
CA SER A 189 -3.41 -5.12 -21.23
C SER A 189 -3.47 -6.57 -20.74
N GLY A 190 -4.18 -6.85 -19.63
CA GLY A 190 -4.29 -8.19 -19.07
C GLY A 190 -3.06 -8.67 -18.29
N HIS A 191 -2.10 -7.77 -18.01
CA HIS A 191 -0.90 -8.10 -17.25
C HIS A 191 -1.18 -8.00 -15.73
N TYR A 192 -1.16 -9.15 -15.05
CA TYR A 192 -1.38 -9.24 -13.59
C TYR A 192 -0.28 -10.06 -12.90
N PRO A 193 0.15 -9.64 -11.66
CA PRO A 193 -0.25 -8.40 -11.00
C PRO A 193 0.20 -7.18 -11.79
N ALA A 194 -0.65 -6.14 -11.84
CA ALA A 194 -0.43 -4.95 -12.64
C ALA A 194 0.61 -3.98 -12.00
N ILE A 195 1.74 -4.51 -11.54
CA ILE A 195 2.78 -3.76 -10.83
C ILE A 195 3.65 -3.00 -11.83
N ASP A 196 3.68 -1.68 -11.68
CA ASP A 196 4.61 -0.83 -12.39
C ASP A 196 5.99 -0.90 -11.72
N ILE A 197 6.92 -1.57 -12.38
CA ILE A 197 8.28 -1.81 -11.86
C ILE A 197 9.11 -0.53 -11.79
N GLU A 198 8.92 0.38 -12.75
CA GLU A 198 9.68 1.64 -12.81
C GLU A 198 9.20 2.61 -11.72
N ALA A 199 7.89 2.72 -11.54
CA ALA A 199 7.27 3.59 -10.55
C ALA A 199 7.35 3.05 -9.10
N SER A 200 7.70 1.76 -8.92
CA SER A 200 7.78 1.11 -7.61
C SER A 200 9.19 1.20 -7.02
N ILE A 201 9.27 1.47 -5.71
CA ILE A 201 10.56 1.64 -5.01
C ILE A 201 10.53 1.03 -3.61
N SER A 202 11.66 0.46 -3.18
CA SER A 202 11.91 0.09 -1.79
C SER A 202 13.15 0.84 -1.27
N ARG A 203 12.97 1.66 -0.23
CA ARG A 203 14.07 2.38 0.41
C ARG A 203 14.94 1.45 1.25
N ALA A 204 14.37 0.36 1.75
CA ALA A 204 15.09 -0.65 2.55
C ALA A 204 15.87 -1.67 1.69
N MET A 205 15.82 -1.58 0.35
CA MET A 205 16.39 -2.57 -0.56
C MET A 205 17.85 -2.89 -0.23
N ASN A 206 18.66 -1.84 -0.02
CA ASN A 206 20.09 -2.01 0.23
C ASN A 206 20.41 -2.64 1.60
N ASP A 207 19.51 -2.46 2.57
CA ASP A 207 19.70 -2.96 3.93
C ASP A 207 19.25 -4.43 4.10
N ILE A 208 18.36 -4.89 3.21
CA ILE A 208 17.71 -6.20 3.33
C ILE A 208 18.13 -7.20 2.25
N THR A 209 18.99 -6.79 1.30
CA THR A 209 19.46 -7.64 0.20
C THR A 209 20.97 -7.64 0.12
N ASP A 210 21.55 -8.74 -0.38
CA ASP A 210 22.97 -8.85 -0.67
C ASP A 210 23.35 -8.06 -1.94
N GLN A 211 24.66 -7.91 -2.15
CA GLN A 211 25.21 -7.15 -3.28
C GLN A 211 24.83 -7.77 -4.64
N ALA A 212 24.77 -9.09 -4.74
CA ALA A 212 24.42 -9.78 -5.99
C ALA A 212 22.97 -9.47 -6.39
N HIS A 213 22.04 -9.51 -5.42
CA HIS A 213 20.65 -9.14 -5.62
C HIS A 213 20.50 -7.66 -6.04
N GLN A 214 21.24 -6.75 -5.39
CA GLN A 214 21.22 -5.32 -5.73
C GLN A 214 21.70 -5.05 -7.15
N ILE A 215 22.79 -5.71 -7.58
CA ILE A 215 23.32 -5.61 -8.95
C ILE A 215 22.29 -6.14 -9.94
N SER A 216 21.75 -7.34 -9.72
CA SER A 216 20.74 -7.95 -10.60
C SER A 216 19.48 -7.08 -10.72
N SER A 217 19.01 -6.52 -9.61
CA SER A 217 17.86 -5.61 -9.60
C SER A 217 18.10 -4.33 -10.40
N ARG A 218 19.30 -3.73 -10.30
CA ARG A 218 19.66 -2.55 -11.09
C ARG A 218 19.72 -2.87 -12.58
N SER A 219 20.42 -3.94 -12.93
CA SER A 219 20.54 -4.37 -14.34
C SER A 219 19.17 -4.67 -14.93
N PHE A 220 18.31 -5.37 -14.19
CA PHE A 220 16.94 -5.63 -14.62
C PHE A 220 16.15 -4.35 -14.88
N LYS A 221 16.19 -3.38 -13.93
CA LYS A 221 15.48 -2.12 -14.10
C LYS A 221 16.00 -1.31 -15.29
N GLN A 222 17.31 -1.31 -15.53
CA GLN A 222 17.91 -0.64 -16.69
C GLN A 222 17.42 -1.26 -18.00
N LEU A 223 17.53 -2.57 -18.15
CA LEU A 223 17.05 -3.31 -19.33
C LEU A 223 15.55 -3.12 -19.56
N TYR A 224 14.76 -3.17 -18.49
CA TYR A 224 13.32 -2.98 -18.57
C TYR A 224 12.96 -1.56 -19.00
N SER A 225 13.68 -0.55 -18.51
CA SER A 225 13.46 0.86 -18.89
C SER A 225 13.78 1.08 -20.37
N VAL A 226 14.91 0.56 -20.88
CA VAL A 226 15.24 0.61 -22.30
C VAL A 226 14.18 -0.07 -23.15
N TYR A 227 13.72 -1.27 -22.74
CA TYR A 227 12.61 -1.95 -23.41
C TYR A 227 11.34 -1.09 -23.46
N GLN A 228 10.97 -0.44 -22.36
CA GLN A 228 9.76 0.41 -22.31
C GLN A 228 9.91 1.65 -23.21
N GLN A 229 11.08 2.25 -23.28
CA GLN A 229 11.36 3.40 -24.15
C GLN A 229 11.26 3.04 -25.63
N ASN A 230 11.65 1.82 -26.00
CA ASN A 230 11.66 1.34 -27.39
C ASN A 230 10.44 0.49 -27.77
N ARG A 231 9.50 0.29 -26.84
CA ARG A 231 8.36 -0.59 -27.03
C ARG A 231 7.53 -0.26 -28.28
N ASP A 232 7.31 1.02 -28.55
CA ASP A 232 6.52 1.44 -29.72
C ASP A 232 7.27 1.17 -31.02
N LEU A 233 8.59 1.41 -31.06
CA LEU A 233 9.45 1.07 -32.21
C LEU A 233 9.46 -0.44 -32.45
N ILE A 234 9.53 -1.25 -31.39
CA ILE A 234 9.49 -2.70 -31.48
C ILE A 234 8.13 -3.16 -32.04
N SER A 235 7.03 -2.57 -31.57
CA SER A 235 5.67 -2.97 -31.99
C SER A 235 5.37 -2.72 -33.46
N VAL A 236 5.99 -1.68 -34.06
CA VAL A 236 5.86 -1.34 -35.48
C VAL A 236 6.98 -1.92 -36.35
N GLY A 237 7.91 -2.69 -35.78
CA GLY A 237 9.04 -3.28 -36.48
C GLY A 237 10.13 -2.30 -36.91
N ALA A 238 10.18 -1.11 -36.32
CA ALA A 238 11.14 -0.06 -36.62
C ALA A 238 12.38 -0.05 -35.67
N TYR A 239 12.43 -0.97 -34.72
CA TYR A 239 13.57 -1.11 -33.82
C TYR A 239 14.72 -1.86 -34.52
N GLU A 240 15.89 -1.26 -34.59
CA GLU A 240 17.11 -1.88 -35.08
C GLU A 240 17.88 -2.55 -33.93
N THR A 241 18.13 -3.84 -34.04
CA THR A 241 18.89 -4.62 -33.04
C THR A 241 20.31 -4.05 -32.89
N GLY A 242 20.68 -3.68 -31.64
CA GLY A 242 21.99 -3.12 -31.33
C GLY A 242 22.07 -1.58 -31.39
N SER A 243 20.94 -0.89 -31.58
CA SER A 243 20.88 0.58 -31.53
C SER A 243 21.11 1.12 -30.10
N ASP A 244 20.76 0.34 -29.08
CA ASP A 244 21.02 0.69 -27.67
C ASP A 244 22.35 0.06 -27.23
N GLN A 245 23.37 0.92 -27.04
CA GLN A 245 24.66 0.52 -26.43
C GLN A 245 24.51 0.50 -24.90
N MET A 246 24.46 -0.70 -24.31
CA MET A 246 24.59 -0.93 -22.86
C MET A 246 25.82 -1.75 -22.55
#